data_36d66047d0b15bdfd7c198964cf19efc
#
_entry.id   36d66047d0b15bdfd7c198964cf19efc
#
_cell.length_a   1.000
_cell.length_b   1.000
_cell.length_c   1.000
_cell.angle_alpha   90.00
_cell.angle_beta   90.00
_cell.angle_gamma   90.00
#
_symmetry.space_group_name_H-M   'P 1'
#
loop_
_entity.id
_entity.type
_entity.pdbx_description
1 polymer ?
#
loop_
_entity_poly.entity_id
_entity_poly.type
_entity_poly.pdbx_seq_one_letter_code
_entity_poly.pdbx_strand_id
1 'polypeptide(L)'
;MHQPANAPRHSIYYDYTVHQPWLPSEHPAQSLQRVVIAGGGPVGLTAALELARYGVPCVLLESEQQVCEGSRAIVFTRRSMEILQQVGVAHRVTQNGLPWRFGNSFYRGERVFRMEAPHDDNDRFGPMINLQQQFLEQYLVEACQANPLIDLRWGNRVTAVTQHADHAQLQVDTPEGPYTLQAEWLVASDGARSG
;
A
#
# COMPACT_ATOMS: atom_id res chain seq x y z
N MET A 1 19.80 -10.60 -8.45
CA MET A 1 19.29 -9.26 -8.75
C MET A 1 17.78 -9.37 -8.98
N HIS A 2 17.00 -8.60 -8.26
CA HIS A 2 15.56 -8.51 -8.47
C HIS A 2 15.27 -7.76 -9.77
N GLN A 3 14.35 -8.27 -10.60
CA GLN A 3 13.97 -7.66 -11.88
C GLN A 3 12.46 -7.37 -11.84
N PRO A 4 12.05 -6.21 -11.34
CA PRO A 4 10.65 -5.82 -11.35
C PRO A 4 10.16 -5.55 -12.77
N ALA A 5 8.85 -5.60 -12.98
CA ALA A 5 8.26 -5.31 -14.28
C ALA A 5 8.47 -3.82 -14.66
N ASN A 6 9.23 -3.58 -15.72
CA ASN A 6 9.61 -2.25 -16.20
C ASN A 6 8.77 -1.73 -17.38
N ALA A 7 7.70 -2.44 -17.74
CA ALA A 7 6.71 -2.01 -18.71
C ALA A 7 5.33 -1.92 -18.06
N PRO A 8 4.45 -0.97 -18.47
CA PRO A 8 3.10 -0.86 -17.93
C PRO A 8 2.34 -2.18 -18.05
N ARG A 9 1.69 -2.60 -16.97
CA ARG A 9 0.79 -3.76 -17.00
C ARG A 9 -0.38 -3.49 -17.94
N HIS A 10 -0.75 -4.50 -18.71
CA HIS A 10 -1.85 -4.36 -19.66
C HIS A 10 -3.19 -4.32 -18.93
N SER A 11 -3.98 -3.26 -19.15
CA SER A 11 -5.36 -3.16 -18.67
C SER A 11 -6.15 -2.26 -19.61
N ILE A 12 -7.43 -2.59 -19.83
CA ILE A 12 -8.36 -1.73 -20.57
C ILE A 12 -9.05 -0.69 -19.67
N TYR A 13 -8.81 -0.75 -18.36
CA TYR A 13 -9.50 0.09 -17.37
C TYR A 13 -8.56 0.97 -16.56
N TYR A 14 -7.25 0.76 -16.67
CA TYR A 14 -6.28 1.46 -15.84
C TYR A 14 -4.94 1.61 -16.55
N ASP A 15 -4.43 2.84 -16.57
CA ASP A 15 -3.11 3.16 -17.12
C ASP A 15 -2.06 3.07 -16.00
N TYR A 16 -1.24 2.01 -16.03
CA TYR A 16 -0.22 1.79 -15.03
C TYR A 16 0.97 2.72 -15.21
N THR A 17 1.27 3.49 -14.17
CA THR A 17 2.51 4.25 -14.09
C THR A 17 3.64 3.33 -13.65
N VAL A 18 4.73 3.30 -14.41
CA VAL A 18 5.96 2.61 -14.05
C VAL A 18 6.90 3.62 -13.39
N HIS A 19 7.21 3.39 -12.13
CA HIS A 19 8.13 4.23 -11.36
C HIS A 19 9.57 3.79 -11.59
N GLN A 20 10.51 4.74 -11.53
CA GLN A 20 11.93 4.41 -11.61
C GLN A 20 12.36 3.65 -10.35
N PRO A 21 13.18 2.59 -10.48
CA PRO A 21 13.71 1.90 -9.32
C PRO A 21 14.67 2.83 -8.56
N TRP A 22 14.66 2.73 -7.24
CA TRP A 22 15.67 3.36 -6.41
C TRP A 22 16.94 2.51 -6.44
N LEU A 23 18.09 3.10 -6.82
CA LEU A 23 19.34 2.39 -7.01
C LEU A 23 20.39 2.83 -5.97
N PRO A 24 21.07 1.89 -5.30
CA PRO A 24 22.05 2.22 -4.26
C PRO A 24 23.21 3.07 -4.77
N SER A 25 23.64 2.91 -6.04
CA SER A 25 24.74 3.67 -6.64
C SER A 25 24.44 5.16 -6.79
N GLU A 26 23.19 5.56 -6.84
CA GLU A 26 22.76 6.95 -6.99
C GLU A 26 22.68 7.69 -5.65
N HIS A 27 22.89 7.00 -4.53
CA HIS A 27 22.68 7.55 -3.20
C HIS A 27 23.89 7.26 -2.28
N PRO A 28 24.17 8.14 -1.28
CA PRO A 28 25.23 7.91 -0.31
C PRO A 28 24.96 6.67 0.54
N ALA A 29 26.00 6.14 1.19
CA ALA A 29 25.88 5.02 2.12
C ALA A 29 24.77 5.27 3.14
N GLN A 30 23.91 4.28 3.31
CA GLN A 30 22.74 4.41 4.15
C GLN A 30 23.10 4.36 5.63
N SER A 31 22.65 5.35 6.38
CA SER A 31 22.68 5.35 7.84
C SER A 31 21.56 4.46 8.41
N LEU A 32 21.60 4.22 9.72
CA LEU A 32 20.50 3.60 10.46
C LEU A 32 19.21 4.41 10.26
N GLN A 33 18.17 3.76 9.75
CA GLN A 33 16.84 4.34 9.54
C GLN A 33 16.00 4.20 10.80
N ARG A 34 15.17 5.19 11.09
CA ARG A 34 14.26 5.10 12.24
C ARG A 34 13.17 4.03 12.02
N VAL A 35 12.53 4.04 10.87
CA VAL A 35 11.52 3.04 10.51
C VAL A 35 11.74 2.62 9.05
N VAL A 36 11.75 1.32 8.82
CA VAL A 36 11.65 0.74 7.48
C VAL A 36 10.35 -0.04 7.38
N ILE A 37 9.63 0.13 6.28
CA ILE A 37 8.42 -0.60 5.96
C ILE A 37 8.72 -1.49 4.75
N ALA A 38 8.54 -2.79 4.87
CA ALA A 38 8.67 -3.74 3.78
C ALA A 38 7.30 -4.01 3.15
N GLY A 39 7.14 -3.63 1.88
CA GLY A 39 5.91 -3.80 1.09
C GLY A 39 5.11 -2.51 0.92
N GLY A 40 4.98 -2.05 -0.32
CA GLY A 40 4.25 -0.86 -0.77
C GLY A 40 2.80 -1.11 -1.18
N GLY A 41 2.15 -2.13 -0.61
CA GLY A 41 0.71 -2.34 -0.74
C GLY A 41 -0.12 -1.39 0.14
N PRO A 42 -1.46 -1.52 0.16
CA PRO A 42 -2.33 -0.62 0.90
C PRO A 42 -1.99 -0.47 2.37
N VAL A 43 -1.53 -1.55 3.02
CA VAL A 43 -1.16 -1.55 4.45
C VAL A 43 0.11 -0.74 4.68
N GLY A 44 1.18 -1.02 3.92
CA GLY A 44 2.46 -0.32 4.08
C GLY A 44 2.37 1.15 3.73
N LEU A 45 1.70 1.50 2.63
CA LEU A 45 1.48 2.90 2.23
C LEU A 45 0.68 3.67 3.29
N THR A 46 -0.39 3.05 3.83
CA THR A 46 -1.18 3.67 4.93
C THR A 46 -0.34 3.83 6.19
N ALA A 47 0.47 2.82 6.56
CA ALA A 47 1.36 2.89 7.72
C ALA A 47 2.40 4.01 7.57
N ALA A 48 2.99 4.19 6.38
CA ALA A 48 3.93 5.27 6.10
C ALA A 48 3.28 6.65 6.29
N LEU A 49 2.08 6.85 5.76
CA LEU A 49 1.33 8.08 5.92
C LEU A 49 0.92 8.36 7.37
N GLU A 50 0.53 7.32 8.12
CA GLU A 50 0.23 7.46 9.54
C GLU A 50 1.47 7.83 10.35
N LEU A 51 2.63 7.20 10.11
CA LEU A 51 3.89 7.57 10.76
C LEU A 51 4.25 9.04 10.46
N ALA A 52 4.13 9.46 9.20
CA ALA A 52 4.40 10.83 8.79
C ALA A 52 3.48 11.86 9.47
N ARG A 53 2.20 11.52 9.75
CA ARG A 53 1.29 12.37 10.54
C ARG A 53 1.81 12.65 11.96
N TYR A 54 2.57 11.72 12.53
CA TYR A 54 3.21 11.88 13.84
C TYR A 54 4.66 12.41 13.75
N GLY A 55 5.08 12.89 12.58
CA GLY A 55 6.43 13.43 12.37
C GLY A 55 7.53 12.37 12.36
N VAL A 56 7.18 11.10 12.14
CA VAL A 56 8.14 9.98 12.11
C VAL A 56 8.55 9.71 10.66
N PRO A 57 9.83 9.96 10.29
CA PRO A 57 10.32 9.64 8.97
C PRO A 57 10.42 8.12 8.78
N CYS A 58 10.15 7.65 7.56
CA CYS A 58 10.27 6.24 7.22
C CYS A 58 10.75 6.01 5.79
N VAL A 59 11.40 4.87 5.59
CA VAL A 59 11.73 4.31 4.27
C VAL A 59 10.71 3.21 3.97
N LEU A 60 10.05 3.30 2.82
CA LEU A 60 9.11 2.27 2.36
C LEU A 60 9.70 1.58 1.14
N LEU A 61 9.92 0.25 1.25
CA LEU A 61 10.50 -0.58 0.21
C LEU A 61 9.39 -1.33 -0.53
N GLU A 62 9.33 -1.16 -1.85
CA GLU A 62 8.41 -1.91 -2.71
C GLU A 62 9.20 -2.69 -3.77
N SER A 63 8.91 -3.97 -3.87
CA SER A 63 9.60 -4.89 -4.79
C SER A 63 9.28 -4.62 -6.26
N GLU A 64 8.08 -4.17 -6.58
CA GLU A 64 7.66 -3.85 -7.93
C GLU A 64 7.99 -2.39 -8.29
N GLN A 65 7.68 -2.00 -9.54
CA GLN A 65 7.77 -0.61 -10.04
C GLN A 65 6.40 0.01 -10.34
N GLN A 66 5.33 -0.64 -10.00
CA GLN A 66 3.96 -0.18 -10.25
C GLN A 66 3.01 -0.80 -9.22
N VAL A 67 1.86 -0.18 -9.04
CA VAL A 67 0.81 -0.66 -8.13
C VAL A 67 0.30 -2.04 -8.55
N CYS A 68 -0.44 -2.73 -7.66
CA CYS A 68 -0.88 -4.10 -7.90
C CYS A 68 -1.70 -4.25 -9.19
N GLU A 69 -1.59 -5.41 -9.82
CA GLU A 69 -2.40 -5.77 -10.96
C GLU A 69 -3.80 -6.24 -10.53
N GLY A 70 -4.81 -5.68 -11.18
CA GLY A 70 -6.20 -6.09 -11.02
C GLY A 70 -6.79 -5.79 -9.66
N SER A 71 -7.98 -6.31 -9.45
CA SER A 71 -8.74 -6.11 -8.22
C SER A 71 -8.60 -7.33 -7.31
N ARG A 72 -7.74 -7.26 -6.31
CA ARG A 72 -7.62 -8.30 -5.27
C ARG A 72 -8.64 -8.10 -4.16
N ALA A 73 -8.89 -6.84 -3.80
CA ALA A 73 -9.92 -6.45 -2.86
C ALA A 73 -10.62 -5.21 -3.41
N ILE A 74 -11.95 -5.19 -3.35
CA ILE A 74 -12.76 -4.08 -3.87
C ILE A 74 -13.66 -3.45 -2.82
N VAL A 75 -13.87 -4.11 -1.68
CA VAL A 75 -14.80 -3.63 -0.65
C VAL A 75 -14.03 -3.02 0.49
N PHE A 76 -14.33 -1.75 0.78
CA PHE A 76 -13.82 -1.06 1.97
C PHE A 76 -14.98 -0.82 2.92
N THR A 77 -14.73 -1.15 4.20
CA THR A 77 -15.69 -0.91 5.28
C THR A 77 -15.59 0.52 5.78
N ARG A 78 -16.59 0.96 6.56
CA ARG A 78 -16.57 2.25 7.25
C ARG A 78 -15.26 2.47 8.00
N ARG A 79 -14.78 1.48 8.75
CA ARG A 79 -13.54 1.61 9.52
C ARG A 79 -12.32 1.87 8.63
N SER A 80 -12.23 1.20 7.49
CA SER A 80 -11.18 1.47 6.51
C SER A 80 -11.25 2.90 5.99
N MET A 81 -12.46 3.40 5.70
CA MET A 81 -12.65 4.78 5.24
C MET A 81 -12.29 5.83 6.29
N GLU A 82 -12.53 5.56 7.58
CA GLU A 82 -12.09 6.42 8.70
C GLU A 82 -10.57 6.51 8.77
N ILE A 83 -9.86 5.38 8.60
CA ILE A 83 -8.39 5.36 8.55
C ILE A 83 -7.89 6.12 7.32
N LEU A 84 -8.44 5.84 6.15
CA LEU A 84 -8.09 6.54 4.91
C LEU A 84 -8.36 8.05 4.97
N GLN A 85 -9.33 8.47 5.78
CA GLN A 85 -9.58 9.88 6.06
C GLN A 85 -8.44 10.51 6.87
N GLN A 86 -7.89 9.79 7.85
CA GLN A 86 -6.80 10.30 8.68
C GLN A 86 -5.55 10.57 7.83
N VAL A 87 -5.31 9.76 6.80
CA VAL A 87 -4.20 9.94 5.85
C VAL A 87 -4.56 10.77 4.61
N GLY A 88 -5.76 11.35 4.56
CA GLY A 88 -6.15 12.35 3.58
C GLY A 88 -6.66 11.81 2.23
N VAL A 89 -6.82 10.48 2.05
CA VAL A 89 -7.19 9.90 0.73
C VAL A 89 -8.66 9.48 0.61
N ALA A 90 -9.42 9.46 1.73
CA ALA A 90 -10.81 8.98 1.73
C ALA A 90 -11.72 9.73 0.73
N HIS A 91 -11.48 11.01 0.49
CA HIS A 91 -12.29 11.80 -0.44
C HIS A 91 -12.20 11.26 -1.87
N ARG A 92 -11.02 10.83 -2.31
CA ARG A 92 -10.82 10.23 -3.66
C ARG A 92 -11.54 8.88 -3.78
N VAL A 93 -11.51 8.07 -2.71
CA VAL A 93 -12.26 6.81 -2.63
C VAL A 93 -13.76 7.07 -2.71
N THR A 94 -14.27 8.08 -1.99
CA THR A 94 -15.68 8.45 -2.01
C THR A 94 -16.13 8.98 -3.38
N GLN A 95 -15.28 9.75 -4.06
CA GLN A 95 -15.60 10.31 -5.39
C GLN A 95 -15.64 9.27 -6.50
N ASN A 96 -14.80 8.24 -6.42
CA ASN A 96 -14.60 7.28 -7.50
C ASN A 96 -15.15 5.88 -7.18
N GLY A 97 -15.49 5.61 -5.92
CA GLY A 97 -16.02 4.34 -5.46
C GLY A 97 -17.56 4.26 -5.58
N LEU A 98 -18.05 3.05 -5.53
CA LEU A 98 -19.49 2.76 -5.54
C LEU A 98 -19.95 2.39 -4.12
N PRO A 99 -20.66 3.28 -3.40
CA PRO A 99 -21.20 2.96 -2.09
C PRO A 99 -22.35 1.98 -2.19
N TRP A 100 -22.47 1.08 -1.21
CA TRP A 100 -23.58 0.16 -1.14
C TRP A 100 -23.89 -0.25 0.31
N ARG A 101 -25.11 -0.73 0.54
CA ARG A 101 -25.62 -1.13 1.86
C ARG A 101 -26.23 -2.52 1.84
N PHE A 102 -26.74 -2.95 0.68
CA PHE A 102 -27.48 -4.20 0.54
C PHE A 102 -26.74 -5.18 -0.35
N GLY A 103 -26.57 -6.42 0.14
CA GLY A 103 -26.18 -7.58 -0.66
C GLY A 103 -27.39 -8.49 -0.90
N ASN A 104 -27.58 -8.95 -2.12
CA ASN A 104 -28.67 -9.85 -2.46
C ASN A 104 -28.12 -11.14 -3.09
N SER A 105 -28.67 -12.28 -2.70
CA SER A 105 -28.41 -13.56 -3.35
C SER A 105 -29.69 -14.05 -4.04
N PHE A 106 -29.54 -14.56 -5.26
CA PHE A 106 -30.63 -15.06 -6.08
C PHE A 106 -30.42 -16.54 -6.41
N TYR A 107 -31.47 -17.31 -6.39
CA TYR A 107 -31.52 -18.67 -6.88
C TYR A 107 -32.73 -18.84 -7.84
N ARG A 108 -32.48 -19.30 -9.06
CA ARG A 108 -33.47 -19.46 -10.12
C ARG A 108 -34.36 -18.23 -10.36
N GLY A 109 -33.77 -17.01 -10.25
CA GLY A 109 -34.44 -15.74 -10.42
C GLY A 109 -35.17 -15.20 -9.19
N GLU A 110 -35.28 -15.98 -8.12
CA GLU A 110 -35.89 -15.55 -6.86
C GLU A 110 -34.82 -15.10 -5.86
N ARG A 111 -35.05 -13.99 -5.16
CA ARG A 111 -34.15 -13.51 -4.11
C ARG A 111 -34.34 -14.38 -2.87
N VAL A 112 -33.33 -15.23 -2.58
CA VAL A 112 -33.32 -16.16 -1.42
C VAL A 112 -32.69 -15.55 -0.18
N PHE A 113 -31.90 -14.49 -0.32
CA PHE A 113 -31.26 -13.84 0.81
C PHE A 113 -31.01 -12.34 0.52
N ARG A 114 -31.15 -11.52 1.54
CA ARG A 114 -30.77 -10.10 1.53
C ARG A 114 -30.01 -9.79 2.81
N MET A 115 -28.79 -9.32 2.65
CA MET A 115 -28.00 -8.75 3.73
C MET A 115 -28.18 -7.22 3.70
N GLU A 116 -28.32 -6.63 4.87
CA GLU A 116 -28.21 -5.19 5.07
C GLU A 116 -27.05 -4.93 6.00
N ALA A 117 -26.06 -4.14 5.54
CA ALA A 117 -24.92 -3.75 6.35
C ALA A 117 -25.36 -2.70 7.38
N PRO A 118 -24.89 -2.79 8.65
CA PRO A 118 -25.23 -1.84 9.70
C PRO A 118 -24.92 -0.40 9.30
N HIS A 119 -25.89 0.49 9.54
CA HIS A 119 -25.82 1.90 9.20
C HIS A 119 -26.51 2.75 10.26
N ASP A 120 -25.91 3.88 10.58
CA ASP A 120 -26.49 4.94 11.40
C ASP A 120 -26.43 6.27 10.61
N ASP A 121 -27.45 7.11 10.74
CA ASP A 121 -27.53 8.38 10.00
C ASP A 121 -26.45 9.38 10.44
N ASN A 122 -25.85 9.20 11.61
CA ASN A 122 -24.73 9.99 12.10
C ASN A 122 -23.36 9.47 11.62
N ASP A 123 -23.31 8.32 10.96
CA ASP A 123 -22.07 7.78 10.41
C ASP A 123 -21.55 8.66 9.27
N ARG A 124 -20.29 9.08 9.35
CA ARG A 124 -19.66 9.91 8.32
C ARG A 124 -19.52 9.20 6.99
N PHE A 125 -19.28 7.88 7.02
CA PHE A 125 -19.16 7.03 5.84
C PHE A 125 -20.25 5.96 5.86
N GLY A 126 -20.74 5.61 4.69
CA GLY A 126 -21.59 4.44 4.53
C GLY A 126 -20.89 3.14 4.96
N PRO A 127 -21.65 2.06 5.17
CA PRO A 127 -21.11 0.82 5.69
C PRO A 127 -20.08 0.16 4.76
N MET A 128 -20.28 0.27 3.46
CA MET A 128 -19.45 -0.36 2.42
C MET A 128 -19.30 0.57 1.21
N ILE A 129 -18.12 0.52 0.59
CA ILE A 129 -17.82 1.17 -0.69
C ILE A 129 -16.91 0.26 -1.51
N ASN A 130 -17.21 0.11 -2.79
CA ASN A 130 -16.38 -0.62 -3.75
C ASN A 130 -15.47 0.34 -4.50
N LEU A 131 -14.19 0.01 -4.53
CA LEU A 131 -13.20 0.62 -5.39
C LEU A 131 -12.13 -0.44 -5.67
N GLN A 132 -11.67 -0.56 -6.90
CA GLN A 132 -10.60 -1.49 -7.24
C GLN A 132 -9.29 -1.10 -6.54
N GLN A 133 -8.53 -2.08 -6.05
CA GLN A 133 -7.35 -1.88 -5.20
C GLN A 133 -6.28 -1.00 -5.85
N GLN A 134 -6.03 -1.16 -7.17
CA GLN A 134 -5.03 -0.37 -7.87
C GLN A 134 -5.30 1.15 -7.82
N PHE A 135 -6.56 1.56 -7.79
CA PHE A 135 -6.90 2.99 -7.61
C PHE A 135 -6.58 3.47 -6.20
N LEU A 136 -6.91 2.68 -5.17
CA LEU A 136 -6.54 3.03 -3.81
C LEU A 136 -5.03 3.12 -3.64
N GLU A 137 -4.29 2.12 -4.14
CA GLU A 137 -2.83 2.12 -4.07
C GLU A 137 -2.24 3.36 -4.75
N GLN A 138 -2.74 3.72 -5.94
CA GLN A 138 -2.30 4.93 -6.63
C GLN A 138 -2.55 6.20 -5.81
N TYR A 139 -3.71 6.30 -5.16
CA TYR A 139 -4.01 7.46 -4.30
C TYR A 139 -3.08 7.56 -3.10
N LEU A 140 -2.76 6.43 -2.49
CA LEU A 140 -1.82 6.34 -1.38
C LEU A 140 -0.38 6.63 -1.82
N VAL A 141 0.05 6.11 -2.98
CA VAL A 141 1.37 6.38 -3.58
C VAL A 141 1.58 7.87 -3.80
N GLU A 142 0.62 8.55 -4.44
CA GLU A 142 0.70 9.99 -4.67
C GLU A 142 0.77 10.79 -3.37
N ALA A 143 0.02 10.37 -2.35
CA ALA A 143 0.07 10.98 -1.02
C ALA A 143 1.44 10.75 -0.34
N CYS A 144 2.02 9.54 -0.45
CA CYS A 144 3.36 9.23 0.06
C CYS A 144 4.44 10.06 -0.66
N GLN A 145 4.39 10.15 -1.98
CA GLN A 145 5.36 10.91 -2.78
C GLN A 145 5.30 12.43 -2.51
N ALA A 146 4.15 12.95 -2.12
CA ALA A 146 3.99 14.35 -1.74
C ALA A 146 4.50 14.64 -0.30
N ASN A 147 4.85 13.63 0.50
CA ASN A 147 5.24 13.80 1.89
C ASN A 147 6.76 13.66 2.07
N PRO A 148 7.49 14.71 2.49
CA PRO A 148 8.96 14.69 2.59
C PRO A 148 9.50 13.76 3.69
N LEU A 149 8.64 13.23 4.59
CA LEU A 149 9.04 12.27 5.62
C LEU A 149 9.01 10.81 5.12
N ILE A 150 8.55 10.57 3.89
CA ILE A 150 8.42 9.22 3.33
C ILE A 150 9.37 9.07 2.15
N ASP A 151 10.37 8.18 2.29
CA ASP A 151 11.26 7.76 1.22
C ASP A 151 10.71 6.47 0.61
N LEU A 152 9.94 6.59 -0.49
CA LEU A 152 9.33 5.46 -1.20
C LEU A 152 10.28 4.95 -2.28
N ARG A 153 10.78 3.72 -2.09
CA ARG A 153 11.78 3.07 -2.95
C ARG A 153 11.17 1.93 -3.73
N TRP A 154 11.00 2.14 -5.02
CA TRP A 154 10.54 1.13 -5.97
C TRP A 154 11.67 0.19 -6.41
N GLY A 155 11.31 -1.05 -6.79
CA GLY A 155 12.28 -2.04 -7.23
C GLY A 155 13.20 -2.57 -6.14
N ASN A 156 12.83 -2.41 -4.87
CA ASN A 156 13.59 -2.77 -3.69
C ASN A 156 12.92 -3.89 -2.92
N ARG A 157 13.41 -5.12 -3.09
CA ARG A 157 12.85 -6.33 -2.49
C ARG A 157 13.62 -6.74 -1.24
N VAL A 158 12.97 -6.77 -0.08
CA VAL A 158 13.53 -7.38 1.13
C VAL A 158 13.59 -8.90 0.93
N THR A 159 14.78 -9.47 1.13
CA THR A 159 15.04 -10.90 0.92
C THR A 159 15.41 -11.64 2.19
N ALA A 160 15.92 -10.91 3.20
CA ALA A 160 16.23 -11.46 4.52
C ALA A 160 16.23 -10.36 5.58
N VAL A 161 15.94 -10.76 6.81
CA VAL A 161 15.98 -9.88 7.99
C VAL A 161 16.77 -10.59 9.08
N THR A 162 17.73 -9.88 9.69
CA THR A 162 18.46 -10.34 10.87
C THR A 162 18.17 -9.38 12.01
N GLN A 163 17.67 -9.90 13.12
CA GLN A 163 17.41 -9.12 14.33
C GLN A 163 18.69 -9.01 15.15
N HIS A 164 19.07 -7.79 15.50
CA HIS A 164 20.11 -7.46 16.47
C HIS A 164 19.51 -6.92 17.78
N ALA A 165 20.32 -6.67 18.78
CA ALA A 165 19.84 -6.20 20.08
C ALA A 165 19.20 -4.81 20.03
N ASP A 166 19.66 -3.95 19.12
CA ASP A 166 19.30 -2.54 19.00
C ASP A 166 18.76 -2.13 17.62
N HIS A 167 18.81 -3.03 16.63
CA HIS A 167 18.30 -2.76 15.27
C HIS A 167 17.95 -4.04 14.52
N ALA A 168 17.22 -3.89 13.42
CA ALA A 168 17.04 -4.91 12.39
C ALA A 168 17.94 -4.61 11.20
N GLN A 169 18.62 -5.63 10.66
CA GLN A 169 19.38 -5.56 9.43
C GLN A 169 18.62 -6.27 8.31
N LEU A 170 18.39 -5.56 7.21
CA LEU A 170 17.68 -6.05 6.05
C LEU A 170 18.64 -6.28 4.89
N GLN A 171 18.49 -7.41 4.20
CA GLN A 171 19.06 -7.61 2.87
C GLN A 171 18.02 -7.20 1.84
N VAL A 172 18.39 -6.31 0.94
CA VAL A 172 17.48 -5.75 -0.07
C VAL A 172 18.06 -5.98 -1.46
N ASP A 173 17.30 -6.64 -2.32
CA ASP A 173 17.64 -6.86 -3.72
C ASP A 173 17.09 -5.74 -4.60
N THR A 174 17.93 -5.25 -5.54
CA THR A 174 17.56 -4.25 -6.54
C THR A 174 17.99 -4.69 -7.95
N PRO A 175 17.61 -3.98 -9.02
CA PRO A 175 18.12 -4.24 -10.37
C PRO A 175 19.65 -4.16 -10.51
N GLU A 176 20.34 -3.37 -9.67
CA GLU A 176 21.80 -3.28 -9.67
C GLU A 176 22.48 -4.36 -8.83
N GLY A 177 21.76 -4.98 -7.92
CA GLY A 177 22.29 -5.96 -6.98
C GLY A 177 21.82 -5.70 -5.55
N PRO A 178 22.27 -6.53 -4.60
CA PRO A 178 21.85 -6.42 -3.22
C PRO A 178 22.58 -5.31 -2.47
N TYR A 179 21.90 -4.73 -1.49
CA TYR A 179 22.51 -3.87 -0.47
C TYR A 179 21.94 -4.19 0.92
N THR A 180 22.58 -3.66 1.94
CA THR A 180 22.15 -3.82 3.33
C THR A 180 21.58 -2.51 3.86
N LEU A 181 20.45 -2.59 4.55
CA LEU A 181 19.81 -1.48 5.23
C LEU A 181 19.60 -1.82 6.70
N GLN A 182 19.80 -0.85 7.59
CA GLN A 182 19.56 -1.00 9.02
C GLN A 182 18.41 -0.12 9.48
N ALA A 183 17.58 -0.63 10.40
CA ALA A 183 16.42 0.06 10.94
C ALA A 183 16.27 -0.14 12.44
N GLU A 184 15.90 0.92 13.18
CA GLU A 184 15.50 0.77 14.60
C GLU A 184 14.19 -0.06 14.69
N TRP A 185 13.29 0.15 13.73
CA TRP A 185 12.00 -0.55 13.65
C TRP A 185 11.72 -1.03 12.23
N LEU A 186 11.28 -2.28 12.11
CA LEU A 186 10.81 -2.85 10.85
C LEU A 186 9.31 -3.16 10.94
N VAL A 187 8.55 -2.64 9.96
CA VAL A 187 7.14 -2.99 9.74
C VAL A 187 7.06 -3.93 8.54
N ALA A 188 6.73 -5.19 8.77
CA ALA A 188 6.51 -6.16 7.70
C ALA A 188 5.07 -6.06 7.17
N SER A 189 4.92 -5.65 5.91
CA SER A 189 3.65 -5.51 5.19
C SER A 189 3.73 -6.03 3.74
N ASP A 190 4.67 -6.94 3.49
CA ASP A 190 5.00 -7.54 2.19
C ASP A 190 4.01 -8.64 1.74
N GLY A 191 2.97 -8.87 2.53
CA GLY A 191 1.78 -9.64 2.16
C GLY A 191 1.95 -11.16 2.28
N ALA A 192 1.08 -11.90 1.56
CA ALA A 192 0.97 -13.35 1.68
C ALA A 192 2.17 -14.14 1.13
N ARG A 193 3.12 -13.48 0.47
CA ARG A 193 4.34 -14.08 -0.08
C ARG A 193 5.59 -13.65 0.69
N SER A 194 5.40 -13.13 1.90
CA SER A 194 6.47 -12.84 2.85
C SER A 194 7.35 -14.08 3.06
N GLY A 195 8.66 -13.93 2.98
CA GLY A 195 9.66 -14.99 3.12
C GLY A 195 10.07 -15.24 4.57
#